data_a0d0294618c6c86c0446e35f57d9b886
#
_entry.id   a0d0294618c6c86c0446e35f57d9b886
#
_cell.length_a   1.000
_cell.length_b   1.000
_cell.length_c   1.000
_cell.angle_alpha   90.00
_cell.angle_beta   90.00
_cell.angle_gamma   90.00
#
_symmetry.space_group_name_H-M   'P 1'
#
loop_
_entity.id
_entity.type
_entity.pdbx_description
1 polymer ?
#
loop_
_entity_poly.entity_id
_entity_poly.type
_entity_poly.pdbx_seq_one_letter_code
_entity_poly.pdbx_strand_id
1 'polypeptide(L)'
;VVVFAAASLKNALDAVAADYEAASGNKVVISYAGSNALAKQIIEGAPADIFVSAAVNWMDEVEKAGLVVEGSRHDLLGNTLVLVAHGKGASPVEITQGFDLKALLGDGKLAMGMVDSVPAGQYGKAALEALGVWAAVEPSVAQAENVRAALALVESGEAPLGIVYGSDAVSDDKVSVVATFPDASHKPI
;
A
#
# COMPACT_ATOMS: atom_id res chain seq x y z
N VAL A 1 -7.26 -23.28 3.38
CA VAL A 1 -7.57 -21.93 3.87
C VAL A 1 -7.38 -20.95 2.71
N VAL A 2 -8.38 -20.13 2.44
CA VAL A 2 -8.34 -19.10 1.41
C VAL A 2 -8.17 -17.73 2.08
N VAL A 3 -7.11 -17.03 1.74
CA VAL A 3 -6.77 -15.73 2.32
C VAL A 3 -6.84 -14.65 1.24
N PHE A 4 -7.57 -13.59 1.50
CA PHE A 4 -7.55 -12.38 0.68
C PHE A 4 -6.73 -11.33 1.43
N ALA A 5 -5.59 -10.91 0.87
CA ALA A 5 -4.64 -10.05 1.55
C ALA A 5 -4.18 -8.87 0.71
N ALA A 6 -4.02 -7.72 1.36
CA ALA A 6 -3.43 -6.55 0.74
C ALA A 6 -2.09 -6.89 0.08
N ALA A 7 -1.86 -6.37 -1.13
CA ALA A 7 -0.68 -6.68 -1.95
C ALA A 7 0.66 -6.40 -1.24
N SER A 8 0.69 -5.44 -0.31
CA SER A 8 1.86 -5.12 0.52
C SER A 8 2.35 -6.27 1.40
N LEU A 9 1.47 -7.22 1.72
CA LEU A 9 1.78 -8.35 2.60
C LEU A 9 2.42 -9.54 1.89
N LYS A 10 2.51 -9.51 0.56
CA LYS A 10 2.86 -10.69 -0.25
C LYS A 10 4.09 -11.43 0.27
N ASN A 11 5.22 -10.76 0.41
CA ASN A 11 6.47 -11.43 0.80
C ASN A 11 6.40 -12.06 2.20
N ALA A 12 5.78 -11.34 3.16
CA ALA A 12 5.63 -11.84 4.52
C ALA A 12 4.65 -13.00 4.61
N LEU A 13 3.47 -12.88 3.98
CA LEU A 13 2.46 -13.95 4.05
C LEU A 13 2.83 -15.18 3.23
N ASP A 14 3.57 -15.05 2.13
CA ASP A 14 4.08 -16.21 1.41
C ASP A 14 5.03 -17.05 2.30
N ALA A 15 5.89 -16.40 3.09
CA ALA A 15 6.77 -17.08 4.04
C ALA A 15 5.97 -17.74 5.18
N VAL A 16 5.03 -17.01 5.78
CA VAL A 16 4.17 -17.53 6.85
C VAL A 16 3.32 -18.72 6.35
N ALA A 17 2.77 -18.63 5.13
CA ALA A 17 1.99 -19.70 4.54
C ALA A 17 2.83 -20.96 4.31
N ALA A 18 4.06 -20.80 3.82
CA ALA A 18 4.97 -21.94 3.63
C ALA A 18 5.28 -22.66 4.95
N ASP A 19 5.58 -21.91 6.01
CA ASP A 19 5.85 -22.47 7.34
C ASP A 19 4.59 -23.17 7.93
N TYR A 20 3.42 -22.55 7.77
CA TYR A 20 2.17 -23.13 8.22
C TYR A 20 1.81 -24.42 7.47
N GLU A 21 1.97 -24.43 6.14
CA GLU A 21 1.73 -25.63 5.33
C GLU A 21 2.68 -26.77 5.73
N ALA A 22 3.96 -26.45 5.94
CA ALA A 22 4.95 -27.45 6.38
C ALA A 22 4.63 -28.04 7.76
N ALA A 23 4.16 -27.22 8.70
CA ALA A 23 3.86 -27.63 10.06
C ALA A 23 2.52 -28.37 10.20
N SER A 24 1.50 -27.94 9.44
CA SER A 24 0.11 -28.42 9.62
C SER A 24 -0.36 -29.44 8.56
N GLY A 25 0.29 -29.46 7.39
CA GLY A 25 -0.16 -30.20 6.21
C GLY A 25 -1.38 -29.60 5.50
N ASN A 26 -1.90 -28.47 5.99
CA ASN A 26 -3.03 -27.79 5.37
C ASN A 26 -2.55 -26.83 4.26
N LYS A 27 -3.33 -26.74 3.18
CA LYS A 27 -3.04 -25.81 2.10
C LYS A 27 -3.56 -24.39 2.37
N VAL A 28 -2.76 -23.39 2.00
CA VAL A 28 -3.11 -21.97 2.03
C VAL A 28 -3.09 -21.41 0.60
N VAL A 29 -4.18 -20.82 0.19
CA VAL A 29 -4.30 -20.13 -1.12
C VAL A 29 -4.48 -18.67 -0.83
N ILE A 30 -3.58 -17.82 -1.32
CA ILE A 30 -3.60 -16.39 -1.05
C ILE A 30 -3.86 -15.60 -2.32
N SER A 31 -4.87 -14.75 -2.30
CA SER A 31 -5.14 -13.76 -3.36
C SER A 31 -4.65 -12.39 -2.90
N TYR A 32 -3.74 -11.80 -3.67
CA TYR A 32 -3.18 -10.48 -3.39
C TYR A 32 -3.72 -9.43 -4.36
N ALA A 33 -4.27 -8.35 -3.82
CA ALA A 33 -4.72 -7.18 -4.59
C ALA A 33 -4.80 -5.93 -3.69
N GLY A 34 -5.28 -4.82 -4.22
CA GLY A 34 -5.69 -3.69 -3.39
C GLY A 34 -6.85 -4.08 -2.48
N SER A 35 -6.83 -3.65 -1.22
CA SER A 35 -7.89 -4.00 -0.23
C SER A 35 -9.28 -3.60 -0.71
N ASN A 36 -9.40 -2.53 -1.50
CA ASN A 36 -10.63 -2.09 -2.15
C ASN A 36 -11.22 -3.15 -3.10
N ALA A 37 -10.37 -3.77 -3.92
CA ALA A 37 -10.80 -4.80 -4.86
C ALA A 37 -11.20 -6.09 -4.13
N LEU A 38 -10.39 -6.49 -3.14
CA LEU A 38 -10.67 -7.69 -2.33
C LEU A 38 -11.95 -7.55 -1.52
N ALA A 39 -12.18 -6.40 -0.88
CA ALA A 39 -13.41 -6.13 -0.13
C ALA A 39 -14.64 -6.24 -1.03
N LYS A 40 -14.59 -5.66 -2.24
CA LYS A 40 -15.68 -5.77 -3.22
C LYS A 40 -15.94 -7.21 -3.63
N GLN A 41 -14.89 -7.98 -3.94
CA GLN A 41 -15.01 -9.40 -4.29
C GLN A 41 -15.66 -10.21 -3.16
N ILE A 42 -15.28 -9.96 -1.90
CA ILE A 42 -15.88 -10.63 -0.73
C ILE A 42 -17.37 -10.27 -0.62
N ILE A 43 -17.73 -8.99 -0.76
CA ILE A 43 -19.12 -8.53 -0.72
C ILE A 43 -19.95 -9.13 -1.86
N GLU A 44 -19.34 -9.37 -3.01
CA GLU A 44 -19.94 -10.02 -4.18
C GLU A 44 -19.99 -11.56 -4.06
N GLY A 45 -19.51 -12.13 -2.95
CA GLY A 45 -19.62 -13.55 -2.61
C GLY A 45 -18.38 -14.39 -2.93
N ALA A 46 -17.23 -13.78 -3.18
CA ALA A 46 -15.98 -14.54 -3.31
C ALA A 46 -15.64 -15.25 -1.98
N PRO A 47 -15.27 -16.55 -2.01
CA PRO A 47 -15.01 -17.31 -0.80
C PRO A 47 -13.64 -16.92 -0.21
N ALA A 48 -13.65 -16.20 0.90
CA ALA A 48 -12.49 -15.90 1.70
C ALA A 48 -12.69 -16.38 3.13
N ASP A 49 -11.75 -17.17 3.65
CA ASP A 49 -11.75 -17.55 5.06
C ASP A 49 -11.15 -16.44 5.93
N ILE A 50 -10.17 -15.71 5.38
CA ILE A 50 -9.47 -14.62 6.07
C ILE A 50 -9.34 -13.43 5.12
N PHE A 51 -9.63 -12.24 5.62
CA PHE A 51 -9.37 -10.97 4.93
C PHE A 51 -8.36 -10.13 5.72
N VAL A 52 -7.25 -9.74 5.09
CA VAL A 52 -6.24 -8.85 5.69
C VAL A 52 -6.17 -7.57 4.88
N SER A 53 -6.80 -6.53 5.42
CA SER A 53 -6.90 -5.21 4.79
C SER A 53 -5.76 -4.29 5.22
N ALA A 54 -5.25 -3.49 4.30
CA ALA A 54 -4.29 -2.42 4.59
C ALA A 54 -4.98 -1.10 5.01
N ALA A 55 -6.30 -1.06 5.12
CA ALA A 55 -7.03 0.11 5.59
C ALA A 55 -8.33 -0.30 6.28
N VAL A 56 -8.60 0.36 7.40
CA VAL A 56 -9.76 0.13 8.27
C VAL A 56 -11.09 0.29 7.52
N ASN A 57 -11.21 1.29 6.67
CA ASN A 57 -12.44 1.57 5.93
C ASN A 57 -12.90 0.40 5.03
N TRP A 58 -11.97 -0.35 4.44
CA TRP A 58 -12.35 -1.50 3.62
C TRP A 58 -12.77 -2.71 4.46
N MET A 59 -12.19 -2.88 5.64
CA MET A 59 -12.69 -3.86 6.63
C MET A 59 -14.08 -3.45 7.13
N ASP A 60 -14.33 -2.14 7.38
CA ASP A 60 -15.64 -1.63 7.77
C ASP A 60 -16.72 -1.96 6.73
N GLU A 61 -16.41 -1.88 5.43
CA GLU A 61 -17.38 -2.21 4.38
C GLU A 61 -17.75 -3.71 4.38
N VAL A 62 -16.78 -4.60 4.59
CA VAL A 62 -17.03 -6.05 4.69
C VAL A 62 -17.83 -6.38 5.95
N GLU A 63 -17.52 -5.72 7.08
CA GLU A 63 -18.25 -5.89 8.34
C GLU A 63 -19.68 -5.38 8.25
N LYS A 64 -19.92 -4.20 7.64
CA LYS A 64 -21.28 -3.68 7.37
C LYS A 64 -22.10 -4.61 6.49
N ALA A 65 -21.46 -5.35 5.59
CA ALA A 65 -22.11 -6.39 4.80
C ALA A 65 -22.47 -7.66 5.59
N GLY A 66 -22.09 -7.73 6.88
CA GLY A 66 -22.37 -8.88 7.74
C GLY A 66 -21.49 -10.11 7.46
N LEU A 67 -20.32 -9.91 6.82
CA LEU A 67 -19.46 -11.00 6.35
C LEU A 67 -18.23 -11.23 7.26
N VAL A 68 -18.10 -10.46 8.35
CA VAL A 68 -17.06 -10.67 9.37
C VAL A 68 -17.66 -11.42 10.55
N VAL A 69 -17.02 -12.48 10.98
CA VAL A 69 -17.43 -13.25 12.17
C VAL A 69 -17.29 -12.34 13.40
N GLU A 70 -18.33 -12.25 14.22
CA GLU A 70 -18.33 -11.43 15.42
C GLU A 70 -17.11 -11.72 16.32
N GLY A 71 -16.41 -10.68 16.72
CA GLY A 71 -15.22 -10.77 17.58
C GLY A 71 -13.94 -11.25 16.88
N SER A 72 -13.97 -11.52 15.57
CA SER A 72 -12.77 -11.95 14.82
C SER A 72 -11.93 -10.83 14.23
N ARG A 73 -12.42 -9.60 14.28
CA ARG A 73 -11.71 -8.44 13.74
C ARG A 73 -10.64 -7.95 14.73
N HIS A 74 -9.42 -7.79 14.26
CA HIS A 74 -8.27 -7.32 15.04
C HIS A 74 -7.37 -6.42 14.21
N ASP A 75 -6.78 -5.40 14.83
CA ASP A 75 -5.64 -4.67 14.29
C ASP A 75 -4.40 -5.53 14.53
N LEU A 76 -3.79 -6.01 13.45
CA LEU A 76 -2.72 -7.01 13.51
C LEU A 76 -1.33 -6.40 13.41
N LEU A 77 -1.15 -5.43 12.50
CA LEU A 77 0.14 -4.86 12.11
C LEU A 77 -0.01 -3.35 11.90
N GLY A 78 1.09 -2.63 12.09
CA GLY A 78 1.22 -1.25 11.63
C GLY A 78 2.16 -1.15 10.43
N ASN A 79 2.17 0.01 9.76
CA ASN A 79 3.09 0.29 8.66
C ASN A 79 3.47 1.78 8.64
N THR A 80 4.41 2.13 7.78
CA THR A 80 4.81 3.52 7.53
C THR A 80 4.62 3.85 6.06
N LEU A 81 4.32 5.11 5.77
CA LEU A 81 4.25 5.61 4.40
C LEU A 81 5.61 6.22 4.02
N VAL A 82 6.14 5.83 2.88
CA VAL A 82 7.47 6.27 2.42
C VAL A 82 7.44 6.82 1.01
N LEU A 83 8.31 7.78 0.74
CA LEU A 83 8.67 8.20 -0.60
C LEU A 83 9.87 7.36 -1.06
N VAL A 84 9.71 6.68 -2.18
CA VAL A 84 10.77 5.89 -2.80
C VAL A 84 11.20 6.50 -4.13
N ALA A 85 12.47 6.32 -4.45
CA ALA A 85 13.07 6.70 -5.73
C ALA A 85 13.57 5.48 -6.49
N HIS A 86 13.58 5.57 -7.82
CA HIS A 86 14.21 4.58 -8.67
C HIS A 86 15.71 4.47 -8.39
N GLY A 87 16.21 3.24 -8.36
CA GLY A 87 17.62 2.93 -8.19
C GLY A 87 18.09 2.96 -6.73
N LYS A 88 19.34 2.53 -6.54
CA LYS A 88 19.99 2.53 -5.22
C LYS A 88 20.77 3.81 -4.97
N GLY A 89 20.78 4.25 -3.71
CA GLY A 89 21.63 5.37 -3.29
C GLY A 89 21.08 6.75 -3.67
N ALA A 90 19.77 6.86 -3.94
CA ALA A 90 19.13 8.15 -4.11
C ALA A 90 19.28 9.00 -2.84
N SER A 91 19.49 10.31 -3.00
CA SER A 91 19.70 11.22 -1.88
C SER A 91 18.44 11.33 -1.02
N PRO A 92 18.58 11.35 0.31
CA PRO A 92 17.45 11.59 1.19
C PRO A 92 16.79 12.93 0.92
N VAL A 93 15.47 12.98 1.11
CA VAL A 93 14.62 14.17 0.99
C VAL A 93 14.04 14.49 2.36
N GLU A 94 14.06 15.74 2.73
CA GLU A 94 13.39 16.20 3.95
C GLU A 94 11.94 16.55 3.62
N ILE A 95 10.99 15.84 4.24
CA ILE A 95 9.56 16.13 4.12
C ILE A 95 9.16 17.14 5.18
N THR A 96 8.92 18.37 4.74
CA THR A 96 8.39 19.47 5.55
C THR A 96 7.13 20.04 4.94
N GLN A 97 6.43 20.91 5.67
CA GLN A 97 5.28 21.63 5.14
C GLN A 97 5.66 22.38 3.86
N GLY A 98 4.96 22.09 2.75
CA GLY A 98 5.19 22.76 1.47
C GLY A 98 6.48 22.37 0.76
N PHE A 99 7.13 21.24 1.09
CA PHE A 99 8.33 20.79 0.37
C PHE A 99 8.08 20.66 -1.14
N ASP A 100 9.08 20.96 -1.96
CA ASP A 100 8.90 21.07 -3.41
C ASP A 100 9.01 19.68 -4.10
N LEU A 101 8.00 18.85 -3.87
CA LEU A 101 7.89 17.54 -4.54
C LEU A 101 7.79 17.68 -6.06
N LYS A 102 7.18 18.77 -6.56
CA LYS A 102 7.08 18.98 -8.02
C LYS A 102 8.45 19.22 -8.65
N ALA A 103 9.32 19.95 -8.01
CA ALA A 103 10.70 20.13 -8.50
C ALA A 103 11.48 18.82 -8.48
N LEU A 104 11.28 17.96 -7.47
CA LEU A 104 11.90 16.63 -7.40
C LEU A 104 11.43 15.71 -8.53
N LEU A 105 10.16 15.80 -8.93
CA LEU A 105 9.61 15.03 -10.05
C LEU A 105 10.08 15.53 -11.41
N GLY A 106 10.34 16.83 -11.55
CA GLY A 106 10.56 17.45 -12.87
C GLY A 106 9.38 17.19 -13.80
N ASP A 107 9.64 16.59 -14.96
CA ASP A 107 8.61 16.15 -15.92
C ASP A 107 8.13 14.72 -15.67
N GLY A 108 8.70 14.04 -14.69
CA GLY A 108 8.37 12.66 -14.35
C GLY A 108 7.03 12.50 -13.64
N LYS A 109 6.67 11.24 -13.38
CA LYS A 109 5.44 10.87 -12.68
C LYS A 109 5.72 10.45 -11.24
N LEU A 110 4.73 10.68 -10.38
CA LEU A 110 4.66 10.15 -9.02
C LEU A 110 3.78 8.89 -9.05
N ALA A 111 4.38 7.71 -8.86
CA ALA A 111 3.63 6.47 -8.80
C ALA A 111 2.90 6.35 -7.45
N MET A 112 1.59 6.10 -7.50
CA MET A 112 0.75 5.91 -6.32
C MET A 112 -0.31 4.85 -6.61
N GLY A 113 -0.86 4.20 -5.60
CA GLY A 113 -2.13 3.50 -5.74
C GLY A 113 -3.24 4.48 -6.13
N MET A 114 -4.33 3.98 -6.73
CA MET A 114 -5.51 4.82 -7.03
C MET A 114 -5.93 5.60 -5.78
N VAL A 115 -5.89 6.93 -5.87
CA VAL A 115 -5.96 7.83 -4.71
C VAL A 115 -7.32 7.88 -4.03
N ASP A 116 -8.37 7.47 -4.73
CA ASP A 116 -9.73 7.46 -4.18
C ASP A 116 -10.15 6.10 -3.61
N SER A 117 -9.38 5.03 -3.84
CA SER A 117 -9.81 3.67 -3.48
C SER A 117 -8.72 2.77 -2.91
N VAL A 118 -7.50 2.79 -3.43
CA VAL A 118 -6.41 1.96 -2.95
C VAL A 118 -5.85 2.52 -1.65
N PRO A 119 -5.70 1.71 -0.58
CA PRO A 119 -5.23 2.21 0.73
C PRO A 119 -3.98 3.10 0.67
N ALA A 120 -2.88 2.63 0.06
CA ALA A 120 -1.66 3.43 -0.07
C ALA A 120 -1.86 4.74 -0.84
N GLY A 121 -2.76 4.74 -1.84
CA GLY A 121 -3.15 5.94 -2.56
C GLY A 121 -3.93 6.92 -1.70
N GLN A 122 -4.89 6.43 -0.91
CA GLN A 122 -5.69 7.24 0.02
C GLN A 122 -4.79 7.89 1.10
N TYR A 123 -3.89 7.11 1.71
CA TYR A 123 -2.93 7.62 2.70
C TYR A 123 -1.95 8.61 2.07
N GLY A 124 -1.42 8.31 0.87
CA GLY A 124 -0.50 9.18 0.15
C GLY A 124 -1.13 10.52 -0.21
N LYS A 125 -2.36 10.52 -0.75
CA LYS A 125 -3.11 11.76 -1.04
C LYS A 125 -3.33 12.56 0.24
N ALA A 126 -3.82 11.93 1.30
CA ALA A 126 -4.06 12.61 2.59
C ALA A 126 -2.77 13.23 3.13
N ALA A 127 -1.63 12.53 3.06
CA ALA A 127 -0.34 13.06 3.49
C ALA A 127 0.10 14.26 2.66
N LEU A 128 -0.04 14.21 1.34
CA LEU A 128 0.32 15.33 0.45
C LEU A 128 -0.62 16.53 0.61
N GLU A 129 -1.91 16.29 0.88
CA GLU A 129 -2.86 17.35 1.22
C GLU A 129 -2.51 18.03 2.55
N ALA A 130 -2.24 17.24 3.60
CA ALA A 130 -1.83 17.74 4.91
C ALA A 130 -0.53 18.57 4.84
N LEU A 131 0.39 18.19 3.97
CA LEU A 131 1.65 18.89 3.73
C LEU A 131 1.51 20.08 2.74
N GLY A 132 0.32 20.28 2.16
CA GLY A 132 0.05 21.41 1.25
C GLY A 132 0.67 21.26 -0.14
N VAL A 133 1.05 20.06 -0.57
CA VAL A 133 1.74 19.84 -1.84
C VAL A 133 0.91 19.07 -2.89
N TRP A 134 -0.26 18.54 -2.51
CA TRP A 134 -1.09 17.72 -3.39
C TRP A 134 -1.42 18.39 -4.72
N ALA A 135 -1.97 19.60 -4.69
CA ALA A 135 -2.42 20.31 -5.90
C ALA A 135 -1.30 20.52 -6.92
N ALA A 136 -0.06 20.67 -6.47
CA ALA A 136 1.09 20.84 -7.36
C ALA A 136 1.50 19.56 -8.09
N VAL A 137 1.25 18.40 -7.50
CA VAL A 137 1.71 17.10 -8.03
C VAL A 137 0.58 16.23 -8.59
N GLU A 138 -0.68 16.51 -8.26
CA GLU A 138 -1.84 15.75 -8.74
C GLU A 138 -1.82 15.49 -10.26
N PRO A 139 -1.51 16.47 -11.15
CA PRO A 139 -1.44 16.23 -12.59
C PRO A 139 -0.29 15.29 -13.01
N SER A 140 0.66 15.07 -12.12
CA SER A 140 1.83 14.21 -12.35
C SER A 140 1.67 12.82 -11.75
N VAL A 141 0.54 12.52 -11.11
CA VAL A 141 0.32 11.20 -10.48
C VAL A 141 0.04 10.14 -11.52
N ALA A 142 0.80 9.04 -11.46
CA ALA A 142 0.51 7.79 -12.17
C ALA A 142 -0.15 6.82 -11.18
N GLN A 143 -1.43 6.54 -11.41
CA GLN A 143 -2.23 5.72 -10.52
C GLN A 143 -2.18 4.24 -10.89
N ALA A 144 -2.00 3.36 -9.91
CA ALA A 144 -1.93 1.92 -10.07
C ALA A 144 -3.04 1.21 -9.26
N GLU A 145 -3.40 0.02 -9.67
CA GLU A 145 -4.49 -0.78 -9.06
C GLU A 145 -4.20 -1.26 -7.62
N ASN A 146 -2.94 -1.28 -7.22
CA ASN A 146 -2.49 -1.59 -5.86
C ASN A 146 -1.09 -1.01 -5.62
N VAL A 147 -0.60 -1.08 -4.37
CA VAL A 147 0.69 -0.50 -3.98
C VAL A 147 1.88 -1.19 -4.65
N ARG A 148 1.82 -2.51 -4.90
CA ARG A 148 2.91 -3.24 -5.58
C ARG A 148 2.98 -2.91 -7.06
N ALA A 149 1.87 -2.65 -7.72
CA ALA A 149 1.85 -2.12 -9.07
C ALA A 149 2.44 -0.69 -9.13
N ALA A 150 2.18 0.16 -8.12
CA ALA A 150 2.84 1.46 -8.01
C ALA A 150 4.35 1.33 -7.79
N LEU A 151 4.79 0.41 -6.92
CA LEU A 151 6.21 0.13 -6.70
C LEU A 151 6.90 -0.32 -8.00
N ALA A 152 6.27 -1.18 -8.79
CA ALA A 152 6.81 -1.68 -10.05
C ALA A 152 7.09 -0.57 -11.07
N LEU A 153 6.29 0.51 -11.08
CA LEU A 153 6.55 1.69 -11.93
C LEU A 153 7.84 2.42 -11.50
N VAL A 154 8.15 2.42 -10.20
CA VAL A 154 9.39 3.00 -9.69
C VAL A 154 10.55 2.04 -9.94
N GLU A 155 10.38 0.76 -9.69
CA GLU A 155 11.36 -0.31 -9.95
C GLU A 155 11.85 -0.29 -11.41
N SER A 156 10.92 -0.14 -12.36
CA SER A 156 11.22 -0.11 -13.81
C SER A 156 11.83 1.21 -14.28
N GLY A 157 11.75 2.28 -13.46
CA GLY A 157 12.17 3.63 -13.83
C GLY A 157 11.14 4.40 -14.67
N GLU A 158 9.94 3.86 -14.87
CA GLU A 158 8.84 4.58 -15.53
C GLU A 158 8.35 5.78 -14.68
N ALA A 159 8.47 5.67 -13.36
CA ALA A 159 8.26 6.76 -12.44
C ALA A 159 9.55 7.01 -11.62
N PRO A 160 10.09 8.23 -11.58
CA PRO A 160 11.28 8.55 -10.79
C PRO A 160 11.03 8.41 -9.28
N LEU A 161 9.81 8.67 -8.84
CA LEU A 161 9.39 8.63 -7.45
C LEU A 161 8.05 7.91 -7.30
N GLY A 162 7.82 7.35 -6.11
CA GLY A 162 6.53 6.75 -5.76
C GLY A 162 6.25 6.83 -4.26
N ILE A 163 4.97 6.71 -3.90
CA ILE A 163 4.52 6.61 -2.52
C ILE A 163 4.01 5.20 -2.29
N VAL A 164 4.67 4.49 -1.38
CA VAL A 164 4.41 3.09 -1.03
C VAL A 164 4.56 2.91 0.48
N TYR A 165 4.37 1.70 0.98
CA TYR A 165 4.67 1.41 2.38
C TYR A 165 6.15 1.06 2.61
N GLY A 166 6.63 1.26 3.83
CA GLY A 166 7.97 0.83 4.22
C GLY A 166 8.19 -0.66 3.99
N SER A 167 7.19 -1.48 4.25
CA SER A 167 7.22 -2.93 3.98
C SER A 167 7.37 -3.28 2.50
N ASP A 168 6.86 -2.46 1.59
CA ASP A 168 7.03 -2.65 0.15
C ASP A 168 8.47 -2.31 -0.27
N ALA A 169 8.99 -1.20 0.23
CA ALA A 169 10.31 -0.73 -0.12
C ALA A 169 11.43 -1.70 0.30
N VAL A 170 11.30 -2.35 1.47
CA VAL A 170 12.31 -3.36 1.91
C VAL A 170 12.25 -4.65 1.12
N SER A 171 11.17 -4.89 0.37
CA SER A 171 11.01 -6.09 -0.45
C SER A 171 11.61 -5.97 -1.85
N ASP A 172 12.09 -4.79 -2.23
CA ASP A 172 12.61 -4.50 -3.56
C ASP A 172 13.97 -3.79 -3.46
N ASP A 173 14.98 -4.40 -4.05
CA ASP A 173 16.35 -3.90 -4.00
C ASP A 173 16.70 -2.91 -5.12
N LYS A 174 15.74 -2.59 -6.00
CA LYS A 174 15.90 -1.63 -7.10
C LYS A 174 15.37 -0.24 -6.80
N VAL A 175 14.85 -0.03 -5.60
CA VAL A 175 14.37 1.29 -5.14
C VAL A 175 15.12 1.72 -3.89
N SER A 176 15.12 3.03 -3.62
CA SER A 176 15.65 3.61 -2.39
C SER A 176 14.53 4.34 -1.65
N VAL A 177 14.40 4.13 -0.34
CA VAL A 177 13.61 5.02 0.51
C VAL A 177 14.37 6.35 0.64
N VAL A 178 13.75 7.43 0.17
CA VAL A 178 14.34 8.77 0.24
C VAL A 178 13.73 9.61 1.37
N ALA A 179 12.52 9.27 1.82
CA ALA A 179 11.89 9.91 2.98
C ALA A 179 10.80 9.02 3.58
N THR A 180 10.50 9.24 4.86
CA THR A 180 9.31 8.72 5.54
C THR A 180 8.35 9.88 5.80
N PHE A 181 7.08 9.69 5.46
CA PHE A 181 6.05 10.70 5.74
C PHE A 181 5.79 10.80 7.25
N PRO A 182 5.58 12.02 7.79
CA PRO A 182 5.22 12.18 9.19
C PRO A 182 3.90 11.49 9.54
N ASP A 183 3.85 10.79 10.67
CA ASP A 183 2.63 10.10 11.13
C ASP A 183 1.43 11.06 11.27
N ALA A 184 1.68 12.33 11.60
CA ALA A 184 0.64 13.36 11.69
C ALA A 184 0.04 13.75 10.32
N SER A 185 0.64 13.33 9.19
CA SER A 185 0.16 13.67 7.85
C SER A 185 -0.92 12.73 7.31
N HIS A 186 -1.13 11.59 7.94
CA HIS A 186 -2.14 10.61 7.55
C HIS A 186 -2.67 9.84 8.77
N LYS A 187 -3.77 9.10 8.57
CA LYS A 187 -4.26 8.19 9.61
C LYS A 187 -3.27 7.04 9.84
N PRO A 188 -3.28 6.40 11.02
CA PRO A 188 -2.51 5.17 11.26
C PRO A 188 -2.79 4.10 10.19
N ILE A 189 -1.74 3.40 9.83
CA ILE A 189 -1.76 2.30 8.84
C ILE A 189 -1.62 1.00 9.58
#